data_56054cee50339f61f88d02606e9be41b
#
_entry.id   56054cee50339f61f88d02606e9be41b
#
_cell.length_a   1.000
_cell.length_b   1.000
_cell.length_c   1.000
_cell.angle_alpha   90.00
_cell.angle_beta   90.00
_cell.angle_gamma   90.00
#
_symmetry.space_group_name_H-M   'P 1'
#
loop_
_entity.id
_entity.type
_entity.pdbx_description
1 polymer ?
#
loop_
_entity_poly.entity_id
_entity_poly.type
_entity_poly.pdbx_seq_one_letter_code
_entity_poly.pdbx_strand_id
1 'polypeptide(L)'
;MKVGTQIFNAIFHKIHNEGYKFVAVSVLVTFILLLISKFLGFIGLLITIWVYYFFRDPERISINDENYLVSPADGLVLDISEINGPKELGLETKNFKKISIFMNAFDCHVNRSPCSGKISEIIYTPGKFINASLDKASEDNERNYLKLKNSNGDELIVVQIAGMIARRIVCDVKVDD
;
A
#
# COMPACT_ATOMS: atom_id res chain seq x y z
N MET A 1 22.54 0.75 21.50
CA MET A 1 22.46 0.27 20.11
C MET A 1 23.45 1.10 19.29
N LYS A 2 24.35 0.48 18.50
CA LYS A 2 25.43 1.22 17.82
C LYS A 2 24.85 2.07 16.68
N VAL A 3 25.27 3.33 16.55
CA VAL A 3 24.83 4.29 15.51
C VAL A 3 24.86 3.67 14.10
N GLY A 4 25.88 2.84 13.79
CA GLY A 4 25.99 2.14 12.52
C GLY A 4 24.80 1.19 12.20
N THR A 5 24.25 0.52 13.22
CA THR A 5 23.07 -0.34 13.05
C THR A 5 21.80 0.46 12.76
N GLN A 6 21.68 1.64 13.35
CA GLN A 6 20.53 2.54 13.06
C GLN A 6 20.59 3.10 11.63
N ILE A 7 21.77 3.52 11.18
CA ILE A 7 21.97 3.99 9.80
C ILE A 7 21.70 2.86 8.80
N PHE A 8 22.22 1.65 9.07
CA PHE A 8 21.99 0.48 8.21
C PHE A 8 20.50 0.16 8.09
N ASN A 9 19.77 0.10 9.21
CA ASN A 9 18.32 -0.17 9.22
C ASN A 9 17.49 0.98 8.60
N ALA A 10 18.00 2.21 8.60
CA ALA A 10 17.36 3.34 7.94
C ALA A 10 17.48 3.30 6.41
N ILE A 11 18.53 2.66 5.89
CA ILE A 11 18.79 2.53 4.45
C ILE A 11 18.26 1.18 3.92
N PHE A 12 18.51 0.09 4.65
CA PHE A 12 18.14 -1.27 4.26
C PHE A 12 16.92 -1.72 5.05
N HIS A 13 15.74 -1.53 4.46
CA HIS A 13 14.49 -1.99 5.03
C HIS A 13 14.25 -3.46 4.69
N LYS A 14 13.48 -4.13 5.54
CA LYS A 14 12.92 -5.44 5.20
C LYS A 14 12.10 -5.31 3.91
N ILE A 15 12.12 -6.36 3.08
CA ILE A 15 11.29 -6.44 1.88
C ILE A 15 10.03 -7.23 2.22
N HIS A 16 8.89 -6.78 1.74
CA HIS A 16 7.63 -7.55 1.81
C HIS A 16 7.78 -8.88 1.06
N ASN A 17 7.11 -9.92 1.53
CA ASN A 17 7.23 -11.27 0.97
C ASN A 17 6.97 -11.32 -0.54
N GLU A 18 5.98 -10.58 -1.03
CA GLU A 18 5.67 -10.48 -2.45
C GLU A 18 6.78 -9.82 -3.27
N GLY A 19 7.66 -9.03 -2.65
CA GLY A 19 8.75 -8.33 -3.31
C GLY A 19 9.94 -9.22 -3.68
N TYR A 20 10.21 -10.30 -2.93
CA TYR A 20 11.41 -11.11 -3.15
C TYR A 20 11.54 -11.65 -4.58
N LYS A 21 10.44 -12.12 -5.16
CA LYS A 21 10.41 -12.62 -6.55
C LYS A 21 10.73 -11.53 -7.58
N PHE A 22 10.22 -10.32 -7.38
CA PHE A 22 10.47 -9.20 -8.30
C PHE A 22 11.91 -8.70 -8.19
N VAL A 23 12.45 -8.62 -6.98
CA VAL A 23 13.87 -8.27 -6.76
C VAL A 23 14.79 -9.34 -7.37
N ALA A 24 14.52 -10.63 -7.17
CA ALA A 24 15.30 -11.70 -7.76
C ALA A 24 15.30 -11.65 -9.28
N VAL A 25 14.14 -11.44 -9.91
CA VAL A 25 14.02 -11.29 -11.37
C VAL A 25 14.77 -10.05 -11.84
N SER A 26 14.64 -8.90 -11.17
CA SER A 26 15.32 -7.68 -11.57
C SER A 26 16.86 -7.81 -11.46
N VAL A 27 17.38 -8.50 -10.45
CA VAL A 27 18.82 -8.81 -10.32
C VAL A 27 19.27 -9.67 -11.48
N LEU A 28 18.54 -10.74 -11.83
CA LEU A 28 18.87 -11.62 -12.96
C LEU A 28 18.90 -10.85 -14.28
N VAL A 29 17.87 -10.02 -14.53
CA VAL A 29 17.81 -9.19 -15.74
C VAL A 29 18.97 -8.20 -15.77
N THR A 30 19.29 -7.55 -14.67
CA THR A 30 20.44 -6.65 -14.55
C THR A 30 21.76 -7.36 -14.90
N PHE A 31 21.95 -8.58 -14.41
CA PHE A 31 23.12 -9.38 -14.72
C PHE A 31 23.23 -9.67 -16.22
N ILE A 32 22.12 -10.06 -16.88
CA ILE A 32 22.08 -10.29 -18.33
C ILE A 32 22.41 -9.00 -19.09
N LEU A 33 21.80 -7.88 -18.70
CA LEU A 33 22.07 -6.57 -19.32
C LEU A 33 23.54 -6.14 -19.16
N LEU A 34 24.18 -6.46 -18.03
CA LEU A 34 25.58 -6.17 -17.78
C LEU A 34 26.52 -6.97 -18.70
N LEU A 35 26.14 -8.19 -19.08
CA LEU A 35 26.90 -9.00 -20.05
C LEU A 35 26.83 -8.41 -21.47
N ILE A 36 25.75 -7.70 -21.80
CA ILE A 36 25.59 -7.06 -23.11
C ILE A 36 26.32 -5.70 -23.14
N SER A 37 26.12 -4.86 -22.12
CA SER A 37 26.72 -3.53 -22.05
C SER A 37 26.76 -3.02 -20.61
N LYS A 38 27.89 -2.41 -20.21
CA LYS A 38 28.04 -1.74 -18.91
C LYS A 38 26.97 -0.66 -18.70
N PHE A 39 26.61 0.08 -19.76
CA PHE A 39 25.56 1.11 -19.71
C PHE A 39 24.19 0.51 -19.42
N LEU A 40 23.81 -0.58 -20.12
CA LEU A 40 22.56 -1.28 -19.87
C LEU A 40 22.54 -1.90 -18.47
N GLY A 41 23.65 -2.47 -18.02
CA GLY A 41 23.79 -2.99 -16.65
C GLY A 41 23.60 -1.91 -15.60
N PHE A 42 24.11 -0.70 -15.83
CA PHE A 42 23.89 0.43 -14.91
C PHE A 42 22.40 0.83 -14.84
N ILE A 43 21.69 0.89 -15.98
CA ILE A 43 20.25 1.13 -16.00
C ILE A 43 19.51 0.00 -15.24
N GLY A 44 19.87 -1.25 -15.48
CA GLY A 44 19.31 -2.39 -14.77
C GLY A 44 19.50 -2.29 -13.26
N LEU A 45 20.68 -1.85 -12.81
CA LEU A 45 20.96 -1.62 -11.38
C LEU A 45 20.02 -0.56 -10.78
N LEU A 46 19.82 0.57 -11.46
CA LEU A 46 18.90 1.62 -10.99
C LEU A 46 17.47 1.10 -10.87
N ILE A 47 17.01 0.31 -11.86
CA ILE A 47 15.69 -0.33 -11.82
C ILE A 47 15.61 -1.32 -10.66
N THR A 48 16.64 -2.12 -10.42
CA THR A 48 16.67 -3.09 -9.31
C THR A 48 16.60 -2.39 -7.95
N ILE A 49 17.33 -1.28 -7.79
CA ILE A 49 17.25 -0.46 -6.58
C ILE A 49 15.82 0.09 -6.40
N TRP A 50 15.22 0.58 -7.46
CA TRP A 50 13.84 1.08 -7.42
C TRP A 50 12.84 -0.03 -7.06
N VAL A 51 12.94 -1.22 -7.64
CA VAL A 51 12.10 -2.39 -7.30
C VAL A 51 12.28 -2.75 -5.82
N TYR A 52 13.50 -2.75 -5.30
CA TYR A 52 13.76 -2.97 -3.89
C TYR A 52 13.03 -1.96 -3.01
N TYR A 53 13.14 -0.64 -3.33
CA TYR A 53 12.49 0.42 -2.57
C TYR A 53 10.97 0.39 -2.68
N PHE A 54 10.42 -0.02 -3.81
CA PHE A 54 8.98 -0.16 -4.02
C PHE A 54 8.37 -1.21 -3.08
N PHE A 55 9.06 -2.32 -2.87
CA PHE A 55 8.62 -3.42 -1.99
C PHE A 55 9.17 -3.34 -0.56
N ARG A 56 9.76 -2.22 -0.15
CA ARG A 56 10.25 -2.06 1.21
C ARG A 56 9.11 -2.13 2.22
N ASP A 57 9.38 -2.75 3.36
CA ASP A 57 8.47 -2.85 4.49
C ASP A 57 9.16 -2.32 5.76
N PRO A 58 9.30 -0.99 5.91
CA PRO A 58 9.95 -0.38 7.06
C PRO A 58 9.10 -0.57 8.32
N GLU A 59 9.75 -0.77 9.46
CA GLU A 59 9.07 -0.72 10.75
C GLU A 59 8.47 0.68 10.98
N ARG A 60 7.23 0.72 11.44
CA ARG A 60 6.52 1.95 11.78
C ARG A 60 6.18 1.95 13.26
N ILE A 61 6.50 3.05 13.93
CA ILE A 61 6.09 3.29 15.31
C ILE A 61 4.75 4.01 15.24
N SER A 62 3.68 3.32 15.58
CA SER A 62 2.34 3.91 15.69
C SER A 62 2.11 4.51 17.07
N ILE A 63 1.24 5.51 17.14
CA ILE A 63 0.72 6.02 18.40
C ILE A 63 -0.20 4.94 18.99
N ASN A 64 0.10 4.50 20.20
CA ASN A 64 -0.76 3.54 20.89
C ASN A 64 -1.82 4.29 21.73
N ASP A 65 -2.75 4.95 21.05
CA ASP A 65 -3.86 5.70 21.65
C ASP A 65 -5.11 5.47 20.78
N GLU A 66 -6.14 4.92 21.38
CA GLU A 66 -7.38 4.53 20.71
C GLU A 66 -8.22 5.72 20.19
N ASN A 67 -7.87 6.95 20.60
CA ASN A 67 -8.52 8.16 20.12
C ASN A 67 -7.99 8.63 18.76
N TYR A 68 -6.93 8.01 18.24
CA TYR A 68 -6.32 8.39 16.95
C TYR A 68 -6.38 7.27 15.93
N LEU A 69 -6.62 7.67 14.68
CA LEU A 69 -6.42 6.83 13.52
C LEU A 69 -5.08 7.20 12.88
N VAL A 70 -4.26 6.21 12.63
CA VAL A 70 -2.98 6.39 11.93
C VAL A 70 -3.21 6.22 10.43
N SER A 71 -2.48 6.96 9.59
CA SER A 71 -2.57 6.79 8.15
C SER A 71 -2.26 5.33 7.75
N PRO A 72 -3.14 4.68 6.99
CA PRO A 72 -2.91 3.30 6.54
C PRO A 72 -1.87 3.20 5.44
N ALA A 73 -1.45 4.31 4.85
CA ALA A 73 -0.52 4.35 3.72
C ALA A 73 0.43 5.55 3.79
N ASP A 74 1.63 5.40 3.23
CA ASP A 74 2.51 6.52 2.89
C ASP A 74 1.97 7.18 1.61
N GLY A 75 1.94 8.50 1.52
CA GLY A 75 1.50 9.18 0.32
C GLY A 75 1.00 10.61 0.54
N LEU A 76 0.43 11.16 -0.51
CA LEU A 76 -0.14 12.51 -0.52
C LEU A 76 -1.65 12.45 -0.32
N VAL A 77 -2.18 13.22 0.64
CA VAL A 77 -3.61 13.39 0.78
C VAL A 77 -4.13 14.23 -0.39
N LEU A 78 -4.98 13.64 -1.23
CA LEU A 78 -5.59 14.31 -2.39
C LEU A 78 -6.89 15.00 -2.04
N ASP A 79 -7.70 14.36 -1.18
CA ASP A 79 -9.06 14.83 -0.89
C ASP A 79 -9.47 14.42 0.53
N ILE A 80 -10.23 15.29 1.16
CA ILE A 80 -10.94 15.03 2.41
C ILE A 80 -12.38 15.51 2.21
N SER A 81 -13.32 14.58 2.13
CA SER A 81 -14.72 14.89 1.82
C SER A 81 -15.69 14.05 2.65
N GLU A 82 -16.93 14.48 2.70
CA GLU A 82 -18.03 13.69 3.24
C GLU A 82 -18.71 12.95 2.10
N ILE A 83 -18.91 11.67 2.25
CA ILE A 83 -19.52 10.81 1.24
C ILE A 83 -20.50 9.82 1.90
N ASN A 84 -21.41 9.31 1.09
CA ASN A 84 -22.14 8.09 1.46
C ASN A 84 -21.22 6.88 1.47
N GLY A 85 -21.47 5.94 2.32
CA GLY A 85 -20.68 4.69 2.40
C GLY A 85 -20.75 3.89 1.10
N PRO A 86 -19.79 2.97 0.90
CA PRO A 86 -19.73 2.16 -0.31
C PRO A 86 -20.93 1.19 -0.41
N LYS A 87 -21.51 1.14 -1.60
CA LYS A 87 -22.63 0.24 -1.94
C LYS A 87 -22.22 -1.23 -1.85
N GLU A 88 -20.97 -1.52 -2.11
CA GLU A 88 -20.40 -2.87 -2.03
C GLU A 88 -20.51 -3.45 -0.62
N LEU A 89 -20.54 -2.60 0.40
CA LEU A 89 -20.74 -2.98 1.81
C LEU A 89 -22.17 -2.70 2.32
N GLY A 90 -23.11 -2.31 1.45
CA GLY A 90 -24.48 -1.98 1.85
C GLY A 90 -24.58 -0.79 2.80
N LEU A 91 -23.69 0.21 2.64
CA LEU A 91 -23.58 1.34 3.56
C LEU A 91 -23.96 2.69 2.95
N GLU A 92 -24.69 2.69 1.83
CA GLU A 92 -25.07 3.89 1.07
C GLU A 92 -25.90 4.92 1.88
N THR A 93 -26.55 4.47 2.93
CA THR A 93 -27.36 5.32 3.82
C THR A 93 -26.58 5.95 4.97
N LYS A 94 -25.34 5.52 5.18
CA LYS A 94 -24.46 6.04 6.22
C LYS A 94 -23.50 7.07 5.65
N ASN A 95 -23.30 8.18 6.35
CA ASN A 95 -22.31 9.20 5.99
C ASN A 95 -20.95 8.86 6.59
N PHE A 96 -19.91 9.02 5.78
CA PHE A 96 -18.52 8.82 6.16
C PHE A 96 -17.65 10.02 5.78
N LYS A 97 -16.66 10.30 6.59
CA LYS A 97 -15.56 11.18 6.22
C LYS A 97 -14.52 10.37 5.47
N LYS A 98 -14.36 10.65 4.18
CA LYS A 98 -13.37 10.01 3.30
C LYS A 98 -12.07 10.79 3.30
N ILE A 99 -10.94 10.09 3.39
CA ILE A 99 -9.60 10.62 3.17
C ILE A 99 -8.98 9.81 2.03
N SER A 100 -8.68 10.47 0.92
CA SER A 100 -8.04 9.85 -0.25
C SER A 100 -6.54 10.08 -0.21
N ILE A 101 -5.76 9.01 -0.22
CA ILE A 101 -4.29 9.04 -0.14
C ILE A 101 -3.74 8.45 -1.43
N PHE A 102 -2.94 9.22 -2.16
CA PHE A 102 -2.24 8.78 -3.36
C PHE A 102 -0.82 8.35 -3.03
N MET A 103 -0.52 7.09 -3.33
CA MET A 103 0.83 6.53 -3.23
C MET A 103 1.51 6.63 -4.59
N ASN A 104 2.56 7.43 -4.70
CA ASN A 104 3.36 7.51 -5.91
C ASN A 104 4.36 6.34 -6.00
N ALA A 105 4.99 6.14 -7.15
CA ALA A 105 5.89 5.02 -7.43
C ALA A 105 7.14 4.91 -6.53
N PHE A 106 7.42 5.92 -5.72
CA PHE A 106 8.55 5.96 -4.77
C PHE A 106 8.11 5.83 -3.31
N ASP A 107 6.80 5.87 -3.05
CA ASP A 107 6.26 5.67 -1.72
C ASP A 107 6.32 4.18 -1.31
N CYS A 108 6.13 3.90 -0.02
CA CYS A 108 6.00 2.54 0.47
C CYS A 108 4.60 2.00 0.14
N HIS A 109 4.54 0.89 -0.60
CA HIS A 109 3.27 0.29 -1.02
C HIS A 109 2.71 -0.76 -0.05
N VAL A 110 3.31 -0.90 1.13
CA VAL A 110 2.77 -1.76 2.19
C VAL A 110 1.79 -0.96 3.05
N ASN A 111 0.51 -1.26 2.95
CA ASN A 111 -0.53 -0.67 3.78
C ASN A 111 -0.57 -1.32 5.17
N ARG A 112 -1.08 -0.59 6.14
CA ARG A 112 -1.22 -1.03 7.52
C ARG A 112 -2.59 -0.70 8.07
N SER A 113 -3.02 -1.42 9.11
CA SER A 113 -4.25 -1.07 9.82
C SER A 113 -4.15 0.34 10.41
N PRO A 114 -5.17 1.19 10.24
CA PRO A 114 -5.19 2.53 10.83
C PRO A 114 -5.41 2.53 12.35
N CYS A 115 -5.86 1.44 12.92
CA CYS A 115 -6.09 1.26 14.36
C CYS A 115 -6.08 -0.21 14.72
N SER A 116 -6.07 -0.50 16.02
CA SER A 116 -6.39 -1.82 16.56
C SER A 116 -7.88 -2.09 16.38
N GLY A 117 -8.25 -3.31 16.01
CA GLY A 117 -9.64 -3.67 15.79
C GLY A 117 -9.77 -5.03 15.11
N LYS A 118 -10.97 -5.38 14.72
CA LYS A 118 -11.31 -6.65 14.09
C LYS A 118 -11.85 -6.41 12.68
N ILE A 119 -11.42 -7.22 11.73
CA ILE A 119 -11.95 -7.18 10.37
C ILE A 119 -13.27 -7.92 10.33
N SER A 120 -14.35 -7.21 10.05
CA SER A 120 -15.69 -7.77 9.99
C SER A 120 -16.10 -8.25 8.60
N GLU A 121 -15.52 -7.63 7.56
CA GLU A 121 -15.87 -7.94 6.18
C GLU A 121 -14.74 -7.56 5.22
N ILE A 122 -14.56 -8.34 4.16
CA ILE A 122 -13.62 -8.04 3.06
C ILE A 122 -14.38 -8.29 1.76
N ILE A 123 -14.42 -7.26 0.89
CA ILE A 123 -15.04 -7.37 -0.44
C ILE A 123 -14.05 -6.92 -1.51
N TYR A 124 -13.75 -7.84 -2.42
CA TYR A 124 -12.93 -7.56 -3.60
C TYR A 124 -13.83 -7.25 -4.80
N THR A 125 -13.52 -6.16 -5.49
CA THR A 125 -14.21 -5.74 -6.71
C THR A 125 -13.20 -5.65 -7.86
N PRO A 126 -13.33 -6.49 -8.89
CA PRO A 126 -12.48 -6.40 -10.08
C PRO A 126 -12.73 -5.09 -10.82
N GLY A 127 -11.68 -4.59 -11.49
CA GLY A 127 -11.77 -3.31 -12.19
C GLY A 127 -10.64 -3.07 -13.17
N LYS A 128 -10.45 -1.80 -13.55
CA LYS A 128 -9.40 -1.33 -14.45
C LYS A 128 -8.11 -1.01 -13.67
N PHE A 129 -7.07 -0.58 -14.39
CA PHE A 129 -5.78 -0.16 -13.85
C PHE A 129 -5.39 1.21 -14.45
N ILE A 130 -6.29 2.18 -14.33
CA ILE A 130 -5.99 3.55 -14.77
C ILE A 130 -5.16 4.28 -13.71
N ASN A 131 -4.60 5.43 -14.08
CA ASN A 131 -3.80 6.23 -13.16
C ASN A 131 -4.61 6.60 -11.91
N ALA A 132 -4.13 6.18 -10.75
CA ALA A 132 -4.80 6.35 -9.47
C ALA A 132 -4.94 7.82 -9.00
N SER A 133 -4.25 8.78 -9.65
CA SER A 133 -4.43 10.21 -9.39
C SER A 133 -5.66 10.82 -10.06
N LEU A 134 -6.35 10.08 -10.92
CA LEU A 134 -7.57 10.54 -11.58
C LEU A 134 -8.79 10.25 -10.70
N ASP A 135 -9.75 11.18 -10.63
CA ASP A 135 -10.97 11.03 -9.83
C ASP A 135 -11.74 9.74 -10.14
N LYS A 136 -11.82 9.38 -11.43
CA LYS A 136 -12.48 8.14 -11.88
C LYS A 136 -11.77 6.85 -11.46
N ALA A 137 -10.51 6.92 -11.03
CA ALA A 137 -9.79 5.73 -10.61
C ALA A 137 -10.42 5.09 -9.37
N SER A 138 -10.99 5.88 -8.48
CA SER A 138 -11.68 5.39 -7.28
C SER A 138 -12.95 4.58 -7.61
N GLU A 139 -13.54 4.79 -8.79
CA GLU A 139 -14.77 4.11 -9.23
C GLU A 139 -14.51 2.97 -10.21
N ASP A 140 -13.51 3.12 -11.08
CA ASP A 140 -13.26 2.20 -12.20
C ASP A 140 -12.19 1.15 -11.90
N ASN A 141 -11.22 1.44 -11.03
CA ASN A 141 -10.11 0.54 -10.76
C ASN A 141 -10.49 -0.64 -9.87
N GLU A 142 -9.70 -1.71 -9.98
CA GLU A 142 -9.72 -2.84 -9.06
C GLU A 142 -9.59 -2.35 -7.61
N ARG A 143 -10.44 -2.85 -6.72
CA ARG A 143 -10.56 -2.39 -5.33
C ARG A 143 -10.73 -3.57 -4.38
N ASN A 144 -10.23 -3.36 -3.16
CA ASN A 144 -10.46 -4.26 -2.04
C ASN A 144 -10.93 -3.43 -0.84
N TYR A 145 -12.14 -3.71 -0.38
CA TYR A 145 -12.75 -3.06 0.76
C TYR A 145 -12.53 -3.91 2.01
N LEU A 146 -11.99 -3.31 3.05
CA LEU A 146 -11.85 -3.92 4.37
C LEU A 146 -12.69 -3.11 5.36
N LYS A 147 -13.68 -3.75 5.96
CA LYS A 147 -14.49 -3.17 7.02
C LYS A 147 -13.91 -3.60 8.36
N LEU A 148 -13.43 -2.62 9.13
CA LEU A 148 -12.86 -2.80 10.46
C LEU A 148 -13.84 -2.28 11.51
N LYS A 149 -13.85 -2.94 12.66
CA LYS A 149 -14.49 -2.46 13.87
C LYS A 149 -13.44 -2.29 14.95
N ASN A 150 -13.23 -1.02 15.41
CA ASN A 150 -12.26 -0.74 16.45
C ASN A 150 -12.77 -1.17 17.84
N SER A 151 -11.93 -1.03 18.87
CA SER A 151 -12.26 -1.36 20.26
C SER A 151 -13.42 -0.51 20.81
N ASN A 152 -13.59 0.72 20.31
CA ASN A 152 -14.70 1.61 20.71
C ASN A 152 -16.02 1.26 20.02
N GLY A 153 -16.02 0.33 19.07
CA GLY A 153 -17.18 -0.07 18.31
C GLY A 153 -17.43 0.76 17.03
N ASP A 154 -16.54 1.69 16.70
CA ASP A 154 -16.65 2.48 15.46
C ASP A 154 -16.33 1.63 14.24
N GLU A 155 -17.05 1.87 13.16
CA GLU A 155 -16.82 1.24 11.87
C GLU A 155 -15.87 2.09 11.02
N LEU A 156 -14.78 1.49 10.59
CA LEU A 156 -13.83 2.07 9.64
C LEU A 156 -13.82 1.25 8.36
N ILE A 157 -13.63 1.93 7.24
CA ILE A 157 -13.51 1.28 5.94
C ILE A 157 -12.17 1.70 5.33
N VAL A 158 -11.33 0.72 5.06
CA VAL A 158 -10.10 0.89 4.30
C VAL A 158 -10.33 0.36 2.91
N VAL A 159 -10.10 1.18 1.90
CA VAL A 159 -10.25 0.80 0.49
C VAL A 159 -8.89 0.84 -0.17
N GLN A 160 -8.38 -0.32 -0.53
CA GLN A 160 -7.19 -0.43 -1.36
C GLN A 160 -7.60 -0.35 -2.83
N ILE A 161 -6.96 0.50 -3.60
CA ILE A 161 -7.28 0.75 -5.01
C ILE A 161 -6.01 0.50 -5.82
N ALA A 162 -6.10 -0.41 -6.80
CA ALA A 162 -5.01 -0.65 -7.73
C ALA A 162 -4.79 0.55 -8.67
N GLY A 163 -3.59 0.65 -9.22
CA GLY A 163 -3.21 1.71 -10.14
C GLY A 163 -2.51 1.19 -11.39
N MET A 164 -1.97 2.10 -12.16
CA MET A 164 -1.26 1.76 -13.40
C MET A 164 0.04 0.98 -13.15
N ILE A 165 0.74 1.24 -12.04
CA ILE A 165 2.00 0.58 -11.66
C ILE A 165 1.72 -0.57 -10.70
N ALA A 166 1.07 -0.30 -9.57
CA ALA A 166 0.64 -1.30 -8.61
C ALA A 166 -0.69 -1.92 -9.06
N ARG A 167 -0.61 -2.89 -9.97
CA ARG A 167 -1.78 -3.52 -10.61
C ARG A 167 -2.42 -4.65 -9.79
N ARG A 168 -1.76 -5.08 -8.72
CA ARG A 168 -2.26 -6.19 -7.92
C ARG A 168 -2.46 -5.72 -6.48
N ILE A 169 -3.60 -6.03 -5.93
CA ILE A 169 -3.88 -5.90 -4.51
C ILE A 169 -3.61 -7.27 -3.86
N VAL A 170 -2.71 -7.27 -2.88
CA VAL A 170 -2.45 -8.44 -2.03
C VAL A 170 -3.01 -8.11 -0.65
N CYS A 171 -3.90 -8.94 -0.16
CA CYS A 171 -4.50 -8.80 1.15
C CYS A 171 -4.12 -10.02 1.99
N ASP A 172 -3.27 -9.83 2.98
CA ASP A 172 -2.75 -10.91 3.82
C ASP A 172 -3.63 -11.17 5.06
N VAL A 173 -4.63 -10.32 5.28
CA VAL A 173 -5.57 -10.43 6.39
C VAL A 173 -6.88 -11.10 5.96
N LYS A 174 -7.60 -11.67 6.92
CA LYS A 174 -8.88 -12.35 6.73
C LYS A 174 -9.95 -11.74 7.63
N VAL A 175 -11.19 -12.11 7.37
CA VAL A 175 -12.30 -11.83 8.29
C VAL A 175 -11.99 -12.51 9.62
N ASP A 176 -12.24 -11.81 10.69
CA ASP A 176 -11.97 -12.15 12.09
C ASP A 176 -10.53 -11.97 12.58
N ASP A 177 -9.58 -11.54 11.72
CA ASP A 177 -8.25 -11.12 12.17
C ASP A 177 -8.31 -9.82 12.99
#